data_d4cee7c58923233725816b3cba66a1a4
#
_entry.id   d4cee7c58923233725816b3cba66a1a4
#
_cell.length_a   1.000
_cell.length_b   1.000
_cell.length_c   1.000
_cell.angle_alpha   90.00
_cell.angle_beta   90.00
_cell.angle_gamma   90.00
#
_symmetry.space_group_name_H-M   'P 1'
#
loop_
_entity.id
_entity.type
_entity.pdbx_description
1 polymer ?
#
loop_
_entity_poly.entity_id
_entity_poly.type
_entity_poly.pdbx_seq_one_letter_code
_entity_poly.pdbx_strand_id
1 'polypeptide(L)'
;MEGGTPLTALDGGDYACQSAAMAKKLQLGRRVSFPASPDEAVLDPVPNPHPDTDYVVRFTAPEFTCLCPVTGQPDFAHFVIDYCPAKSLLESKSLKLFLGSFRNHAAFHEATTIAVGKRIVSAVKPKFLRIAGYWYPRGGMPI
;
A
#
# COMPACT_ATOMS: atom_id res chain seq x y z
N MET A 1 45.10 2.22 18.75
CA MET A 1 44.68 3.47 18.08
C MET A 1 44.29 3.08 16.65
N GLU A 2 43.04 2.81 16.43
CA GLU A 2 42.53 2.46 15.11
C GLU A 2 41.54 3.55 14.66
N GLY A 3 41.90 4.18 13.53
CA GLY A 3 41.16 5.29 12.96
C GLY A 3 39.89 4.81 12.27
N GLY A 4 38.76 5.25 12.79
CA GLY A 4 37.45 5.07 12.11
C GLY A 4 37.41 5.92 10.85
N THR A 5 37.08 5.29 9.71
CA THR A 5 36.84 5.95 8.44
C THR A 5 35.54 6.76 8.54
N PRO A 6 35.51 8.04 8.16
CA PRO A 6 34.29 8.83 8.18
C PRO A 6 33.36 8.34 7.08
N LEU A 7 32.06 8.18 7.42
CA LEU A 7 30.98 7.98 6.46
C LEU A 7 30.95 9.18 5.51
N THR A 8 31.29 8.97 4.25
CA THR A 8 31.11 9.96 3.19
C THR A 8 29.63 10.24 2.97
N ALA A 9 29.27 11.52 2.94
CA ALA A 9 27.93 11.98 2.62
C ALA A 9 27.51 11.42 1.26
N LEU A 10 26.34 10.77 1.23
CA LEU A 10 25.71 10.29 0.00
C LEU A 10 25.33 11.51 -0.86
N ASP A 11 25.84 11.54 -2.07
CA ASP A 11 25.56 12.59 -3.06
C ASP A 11 24.05 12.67 -3.33
N GLY A 12 23.41 13.77 -2.91
CA GLY A 12 21.99 14.05 -3.09
C GLY A 12 21.58 14.48 -4.51
N GLY A 13 22.46 14.36 -5.50
CA GLY A 13 22.26 14.93 -6.83
C GLY A 13 21.30 14.18 -7.77
N ASP A 14 21.25 12.85 -7.69
CA ASP A 14 20.46 12.05 -8.65
C ASP A 14 18.99 11.83 -8.28
N TYR A 15 18.62 12.05 -7.01
CA TYR A 15 17.24 11.88 -6.56
C TYR A 15 16.29 12.95 -7.08
N ALA A 16 16.77 14.18 -7.27
CA ALA A 16 15.94 15.29 -7.68
C ALA A 16 15.50 15.22 -9.16
N CYS A 17 16.35 14.67 -10.04
CA CYS A 17 16.08 14.62 -11.48
C CYS A 17 15.10 13.52 -11.88
N GLN A 18 15.19 12.32 -11.25
CA GLN A 18 14.27 11.21 -11.53
C GLN A 18 12.88 11.44 -10.91
N SER A 19 12.80 12.17 -9.80
CA SER A 19 11.52 12.49 -9.15
C SER A 19 10.66 13.46 -9.99
N ALA A 20 11.26 14.38 -10.72
CA ALA A 20 10.54 15.40 -11.49
C ALA A 20 9.81 14.84 -12.72
N ALA A 21 10.39 13.85 -13.42
CA ALA A 21 9.78 13.26 -14.61
C ALA A 21 8.60 12.31 -14.28
N MET A 22 8.67 11.59 -13.14
CA MET A 22 7.60 10.71 -12.69
C MET A 22 6.50 11.43 -11.90
N ALA A 23 6.82 12.55 -11.23
CA ALA A 23 5.86 13.34 -10.45
C ALA A 23 4.64 13.79 -11.27
N LYS A 24 4.76 13.87 -12.61
CA LYS A 24 3.68 14.33 -13.49
C LYS A 24 2.54 13.31 -13.65
N LYS A 25 2.74 12.03 -13.30
CA LYS A 25 1.75 10.94 -13.42
C LYS A 25 1.21 10.44 -12.08
N LEU A 26 1.94 10.65 -10.98
CA LEU A 26 1.55 10.15 -9.65
C LEU A 26 0.36 10.92 -9.07
N GLN A 27 -0.42 10.25 -8.22
CA GLN A 27 -1.49 10.88 -7.44
C GLN A 27 -0.93 11.75 -6.31
N LEU A 28 0.30 11.49 -5.88
CA LEU A 28 1.02 12.28 -4.89
C LEU A 28 1.11 13.76 -5.31
N GLY A 29 0.79 14.67 -4.38
CA GLY A 29 0.85 16.13 -4.63
C GLY A 29 -0.26 16.72 -5.49
N ARG A 30 -1.25 15.91 -5.95
CA ARG A 30 -2.38 16.38 -6.78
C ARG A 30 -3.71 16.30 -6.05
N ARG A 31 -4.67 17.14 -6.46
CA ARG A 31 -6.08 16.87 -6.23
C ARG A 31 -6.50 15.72 -7.13
N VAL A 32 -6.96 14.64 -6.54
CA VAL A 32 -7.49 13.46 -7.23
C VAL A 32 -8.89 13.23 -6.70
N SER A 33 -9.83 12.91 -7.60
CA SER A 33 -11.15 12.46 -7.19
C SER A 33 -11.03 11.13 -6.45
N PHE A 34 -11.87 10.95 -5.45
CA PHE A 34 -11.94 9.67 -4.73
C PHE A 34 -12.51 8.60 -5.67
N PRO A 35 -11.87 7.43 -5.81
CA PRO A 35 -12.38 6.36 -6.67
C PRO A 35 -13.76 5.88 -6.18
N ALA A 36 -14.70 5.66 -7.10
CA ALA A 36 -16.03 5.19 -6.76
C ALA A 36 -16.04 3.70 -6.37
N SER A 37 -15.07 2.92 -6.86
CA SER A 37 -14.93 1.49 -6.58
C SER A 37 -13.46 1.07 -6.50
N PRO A 38 -13.15 -0.11 -5.91
CA PRO A 38 -11.79 -0.65 -5.93
C PRO A 38 -11.25 -0.89 -7.35
N ASP A 39 -12.12 -1.17 -8.31
CA ASP A 39 -11.72 -1.43 -9.69
C ASP A 39 -11.23 -0.17 -10.41
N GLU A 40 -11.80 0.99 -10.07
CA GLU A 40 -11.38 2.29 -10.60
C GLU A 40 -10.13 2.84 -9.92
N ALA A 41 -9.80 2.35 -8.74
CA ALA A 41 -8.65 2.82 -8.00
C ALA A 41 -7.34 2.40 -8.66
N VAL A 42 -6.39 3.32 -8.71
CA VAL A 42 -5.04 3.08 -9.27
C VAL A 42 -4.04 3.04 -8.14
N LEU A 43 -3.17 2.02 -8.14
CA LEU A 43 -2.00 1.95 -7.28
C LEU A 43 -0.78 2.42 -8.06
N ASP A 44 -0.11 3.45 -7.56
CA ASP A 44 1.04 4.05 -8.21
C ASP A 44 2.35 3.40 -7.71
N PRO A 45 3.16 2.79 -8.60
CA PRO A 45 4.51 2.39 -8.27
C PRO A 45 5.44 3.60 -8.31
N VAL A 46 6.37 3.69 -7.36
CA VAL A 46 7.49 4.64 -7.37
C VAL A 46 8.81 3.88 -7.35
N PRO A 47 9.91 4.41 -7.92
CA PRO A 47 11.20 3.71 -7.90
C PRO A 47 11.65 3.39 -6.48
N ASN A 48 12.18 2.16 -6.28
CA ASN A 48 12.85 1.79 -5.03
C ASN A 48 14.27 2.38 -5.04
N PRO A 49 14.63 3.27 -4.10
CA PRO A 49 15.96 3.86 -4.04
C PRO A 49 17.05 2.86 -3.61
N HIS A 50 16.67 1.70 -3.04
CA HIS A 50 17.60 0.67 -2.54
C HIS A 50 17.23 -0.72 -3.09
N PRO A 51 17.28 -0.93 -4.44
CA PRO A 51 16.82 -2.19 -5.05
C PRO A 51 17.69 -3.40 -4.70
N ASP A 52 18.94 -3.17 -4.29
CA ASP A 52 19.93 -4.19 -3.93
C ASP A 52 19.90 -4.56 -2.45
N THR A 53 19.00 -3.94 -1.66
CA THR A 53 18.85 -4.18 -0.22
C THR A 53 17.50 -4.84 0.05
N ASP A 54 17.51 -5.95 0.80
CA ASP A 54 16.28 -6.57 1.28
C ASP A 54 15.83 -5.89 2.58
N TYR A 55 14.69 -5.24 2.52
CA TYR A 55 14.05 -4.61 3.68
C TYR A 55 12.54 -4.76 3.60
N VAL A 56 11.87 -4.58 4.72
CA VAL A 56 10.42 -4.69 4.81
C VAL A 56 9.79 -3.32 4.97
N VAL A 57 8.85 -3.01 4.08
CA VAL A 57 7.95 -1.87 4.23
C VAL A 57 6.66 -2.38 4.87
N ARG A 58 6.19 -1.69 5.91
CA ARG A 58 4.91 -1.97 6.57
C ARG A 58 3.94 -0.82 6.40
N PHE A 59 2.74 -1.13 5.92
CA PHE A 59 1.57 -0.26 6.03
C PHE A 59 0.58 -0.84 7.04
N THR A 60 0.01 0.03 7.84
CA THR A 60 -1.09 -0.28 8.76
C THR A 60 -2.28 0.60 8.42
N ALA A 61 -3.45 -0.02 8.20
CA ALA A 61 -4.69 0.68 7.90
C ALA A 61 -5.77 0.25 8.93
N PRO A 62 -5.82 0.94 10.10
CA PRO A 62 -6.71 0.56 11.20
C PRO A 62 -8.17 0.93 10.95
N GLU A 63 -8.46 1.75 9.96
CA GLU A 63 -9.79 2.28 9.66
C GLU A 63 -10.38 1.72 8.36
N PHE A 64 -9.97 0.51 7.97
CA PHE A 64 -10.53 -0.12 6.77
C PHE A 64 -12.00 -0.47 7.00
N THR A 65 -12.83 -0.23 5.99
CA THR A 65 -14.24 -0.61 6.01
C THR A 65 -14.72 -1.01 4.61
N CYS A 66 -15.63 -1.98 4.57
CA CYS A 66 -16.39 -2.37 3.39
C CYS A 66 -17.82 -2.72 3.80
N LEU A 67 -18.66 -3.18 2.88
CA LEU A 67 -20.02 -3.61 3.19
C LEU A 67 -20.11 -5.14 3.16
N CYS A 68 -20.90 -5.69 4.06
CA CYS A 68 -21.28 -7.10 4.00
C CYS A 68 -22.17 -7.34 2.76
N PRO A 69 -21.84 -8.30 1.89
CA PRO A 69 -22.64 -8.53 0.69
C PRO A 69 -24.01 -9.14 0.97
N VAL A 70 -24.25 -9.68 2.18
CA VAL A 70 -25.51 -10.29 2.55
C VAL A 70 -26.43 -9.30 3.26
N THR A 71 -25.89 -8.52 4.21
CA THR A 71 -26.70 -7.64 5.06
C THR A 71 -26.64 -6.17 4.70
N GLY A 72 -25.65 -5.76 3.88
CA GLY A 72 -25.37 -4.35 3.58
C GLY A 72 -24.80 -3.55 4.76
N GLN A 73 -24.57 -4.18 5.91
CA GLN A 73 -23.97 -3.52 7.06
C GLN A 73 -22.48 -3.28 6.85
N PRO A 74 -21.91 -2.23 7.46
CA PRO A 74 -20.48 -1.99 7.38
C PRO A 74 -19.69 -3.04 8.16
N ASP A 75 -18.64 -3.54 7.53
CA ASP A 75 -17.58 -4.34 8.12
C ASP A 75 -16.33 -3.48 8.34
N PHE A 76 -15.64 -3.70 9.44
CA PHE A 76 -14.43 -2.96 9.80
C PHE A 76 -13.27 -3.92 10.00
N ALA A 77 -12.07 -3.47 9.62
CA ALA A 77 -10.84 -4.23 9.81
C ALA A 77 -9.63 -3.33 10.05
N HIS A 78 -8.63 -3.92 10.67
CA HIS A 78 -7.28 -3.40 10.72
C HIS A 78 -6.41 -4.21 9.75
N PHE A 79 -5.98 -3.60 8.64
CA PHE A 79 -5.06 -4.24 7.72
C PHE A 79 -3.61 -3.99 8.12
N VAL A 80 -2.80 -5.05 8.04
CA VAL A 80 -1.33 -4.99 8.09
C VAL A 80 -0.79 -5.57 6.80
N ILE A 81 0.01 -4.78 6.10
CA ILE A 81 0.60 -5.11 4.81
C ILE A 81 2.11 -5.00 4.95
N ASP A 82 2.80 -6.14 4.92
CA ASP A 82 4.26 -6.24 4.95
C ASP A 82 4.75 -6.68 3.58
N TYR A 83 5.71 -5.97 2.99
CA TYR A 83 6.30 -6.41 1.74
C TYR A 83 7.78 -6.06 1.63
N CYS A 84 8.52 -6.90 0.93
CA CYS A 84 9.90 -6.63 0.53
C CYS A 84 9.88 -6.08 -0.90
N PRO A 85 10.21 -4.81 -1.12
CA PRO A 85 10.16 -4.23 -2.45
C PRO A 85 11.26 -4.81 -3.34
N ALA A 86 10.97 -4.93 -4.65
CA ALA A 86 11.96 -5.20 -5.67
C ALA A 86 12.41 -3.87 -6.31
N LYS A 87 11.98 -3.62 -7.54
CA LYS A 87 12.33 -2.39 -8.28
C LYS A 87 11.46 -1.19 -7.91
N SER A 88 10.31 -1.42 -7.30
CA SER A 88 9.31 -0.39 -7.02
C SER A 88 8.77 -0.47 -5.60
N LEU A 89 8.49 0.71 -5.04
CA LEU A 89 7.71 0.91 -3.84
C LEU A 89 6.26 1.26 -4.20
N LEU A 90 5.35 0.97 -3.29
CA LEU A 90 3.95 1.38 -3.38
C LEU A 90 3.77 2.80 -2.84
N GLU A 91 3.22 3.71 -3.65
CA GLU A 91 2.96 5.08 -3.24
C GLU A 91 1.79 5.12 -2.23
N SER A 92 2.01 5.77 -1.10
CA SER A 92 1.12 5.70 0.07
C SER A 92 -0.23 6.38 -0.13
N LYS A 93 -0.31 7.48 -0.89
CA LYS A 93 -1.57 8.17 -1.18
C LYS A 93 -2.46 7.31 -2.09
N SER A 94 -1.88 6.68 -3.10
CA SER A 94 -2.61 5.77 -3.99
C SER A 94 -3.16 4.56 -3.22
N LEU A 95 -2.36 4.00 -2.30
CA LEU A 95 -2.82 2.95 -1.40
C LEU A 95 -3.98 3.41 -0.52
N LYS A 96 -3.88 4.61 0.09
CA LYS A 96 -4.96 5.18 0.91
C LYS A 96 -6.25 5.33 0.11
N LEU A 97 -6.19 5.83 -1.12
CA LEU A 97 -7.35 6.00 -1.98
C LEU A 97 -7.94 4.64 -2.39
N PHE A 98 -7.09 3.67 -2.71
CA PHE A 98 -7.52 2.31 -3.03
C PHE A 98 -8.22 1.63 -1.86
N LEU A 99 -7.63 1.64 -0.65
CA LEU A 99 -8.26 1.06 0.53
C LEU A 99 -9.57 1.75 0.87
N GLY A 100 -9.62 3.08 0.76
CA GLY A 100 -10.84 3.85 1.01
C GLY A 100 -11.96 3.62 0.00
N SER A 101 -11.65 3.17 -1.24
CA SER A 101 -12.65 2.88 -2.26
C SER A 101 -13.53 1.66 -1.94
N PHE A 102 -13.11 0.83 -0.98
CA PHE A 102 -13.92 -0.29 -0.49
C PHE A 102 -15.10 0.14 0.40
N ARG A 103 -15.14 1.38 0.87
CA ARG A 103 -16.15 1.85 1.85
C ARG A 103 -17.59 1.49 1.47
N ASN A 104 -17.95 1.61 0.19
CA ASN A 104 -19.28 1.31 -0.32
C ASN A 104 -19.30 0.05 -1.21
N HIS A 105 -18.24 -0.75 -1.15
CA HIS A 105 -18.10 -1.98 -1.93
C HIS A 105 -18.45 -3.18 -1.07
N ALA A 106 -19.38 -4.01 -1.58
CA ALA A 106 -19.82 -5.21 -0.89
C ALA A 106 -18.92 -6.40 -1.25
N ALA A 107 -18.24 -6.97 -0.24
CA ALA A 107 -17.39 -8.15 -0.44
C ALA A 107 -17.18 -8.92 0.87
N PHE A 108 -16.94 -10.22 0.77
CA PHE A 108 -16.56 -11.04 1.92
C PHE A 108 -15.16 -10.71 2.41
N HIS A 109 -14.90 -10.92 3.69
CA HIS A 109 -13.67 -10.58 4.39
C HIS A 109 -12.43 -11.20 3.73
N GLU A 110 -12.48 -12.49 3.46
CA GLU A 110 -11.40 -13.25 2.84
C GLU A 110 -11.14 -12.78 1.40
N ALA A 111 -12.20 -12.62 0.62
CA ALA A 111 -12.12 -12.14 -0.75
C ALA A 111 -11.50 -10.74 -0.82
N THR A 112 -11.91 -9.84 0.07
CA THR A 112 -11.39 -8.48 0.18
C THR A 112 -9.90 -8.49 0.53
N THR A 113 -9.51 -9.28 1.53
CA THR A 113 -8.10 -9.38 1.96
C THR A 113 -7.21 -9.88 0.81
N ILE A 114 -7.66 -10.92 0.10
CA ILE A 114 -6.92 -11.46 -1.05
C ILE A 114 -6.90 -10.47 -2.22
N ALA A 115 -7.99 -9.77 -2.51
CA ALA A 115 -8.07 -8.79 -3.59
C ALA A 115 -7.07 -7.65 -3.37
N VAL A 116 -6.98 -7.11 -2.14
CA VAL A 116 -6.00 -6.09 -1.78
C VAL A 116 -4.57 -6.60 -2.02
N GLY A 117 -4.24 -7.80 -1.55
CA GLY A 117 -2.93 -8.40 -1.76
C GLY A 117 -2.57 -8.57 -3.24
N LYS A 118 -3.48 -9.14 -4.04
CA LYS A 118 -3.30 -9.33 -5.49
C LYS A 118 -3.07 -8.02 -6.24
N ARG A 119 -3.80 -6.96 -5.89
CA ARG A 119 -3.63 -5.63 -6.51
C ARG A 119 -2.26 -5.04 -6.20
N ILE A 120 -1.77 -5.17 -4.98
CA ILE A 120 -0.42 -4.72 -4.59
C ILE A 120 0.65 -5.50 -5.36
N VAL A 121 0.55 -6.84 -5.40
CA VAL A 121 1.49 -7.67 -6.17
C VAL A 121 1.53 -7.28 -7.64
N SER A 122 0.37 -7.05 -8.25
CA SER A 122 0.27 -6.61 -9.64
C SER A 122 0.94 -5.25 -9.88
N ALA A 123 0.79 -4.32 -8.94
CA ALA A 123 1.27 -2.94 -9.09
C ALA A 123 2.79 -2.82 -8.92
N VAL A 124 3.38 -3.44 -7.88
CA VAL A 124 4.80 -3.21 -7.50
C VAL A 124 5.68 -4.45 -7.60
N LYS A 125 5.11 -5.64 -7.87
CA LYS A 125 5.85 -6.92 -8.05
C LYS A 125 6.92 -7.12 -6.97
N PRO A 126 6.53 -7.16 -5.69
CA PRO A 126 7.47 -7.26 -4.58
C PRO A 126 8.15 -8.65 -4.57
N LYS A 127 9.33 -8.75 -3.94
CA LYS A 127 10.00 -10.04 -3.68
C LYS A 127 9.18 -10.92 -2.74
N PHE A 128 8.46 -10.30 -1.81
CA PHE A 128 7.60 -10.94 -0.82
C PHE A 128 6.46 -9.99 -0.45
N LEU A 129 5.28 -10.55 -0.19
CA LEU A 129 4.14 -9.85 0.40
C LEU A 129 3.48 -10.75 1.44
N ARG A 130 3.22 -10.19 2.60
CA ARG A 130 2.29 -10.72 3.60
C ARG A 130 1.20 -9.69 3.82
N ILE A 131 -0.07 -10.12 3.78
CA ILE A 131 -1.21 -9.29 4.15
C ILE A 131 -1.99 -10.00 5.26
N ALA A 132 -2.43 -9.23 6.26
CA ALA A 132 -3.32 -9.68 7.30
C ALA A 132 -4.46 -8.68 7.47
N GLY A 133 -5.68 -9.15 7.36
CA GLY A 133 -6.88 -8.40 7.69
C GLY A 133 -7.41 -8.89 9.04
N TYR A 134 -7.34 -8.06 10.06
CA TYR A 134 -7.92 -8.32 11.37
C TYR A 134 -9.32 -7.73 11.39
N TRP A 135 -10.31 -8.56 11.08
CA TRP A 135 -11.70 -8.13 11.00
C TRP A 135 -12.34 -8.06 12.39
N TYR A 136 -13.11 -7.02 12.63
CA TYR A 136 -13.75 -6.82 13.92
C TYR A 136 -14.82 -7.88 14.17
N PRO A 137 -15.02 -8.27 15.44
CA PRO A 137 -15.91 -9.36 15.79
C PRO A 137 -17.33 -9.16 15.30
N ARG A 138 -17.90 -10.23 14.73
CA ARG A 138 -19.32 -10.42 14.53
C ARG A 138 -19.77 -11.59 15.37
N GLY A 139 -20.82 -11.40 16.20
CA GLY A 139 -21.23 -12.42 17.14
C GLY A 139 -20.14 -12.80 18.15
N GLY A 140 -19.21 -11.87 18.46
CA GLY A 140 -18.12 -12.10 19.41
C GLY A 140 -16.89 -12.82 18.85
N MET A 141 -16.88 -13.23 17.58
CA MET A 141 -15.76 -13.92 16.95
C MET A 141 -15.03 -13.01 15.96
N PRO A 142 -13.74 -12.65 16.20
CA PRO A 142 -12.90 -11.96 15.23
C PRO A 142 -12.43 -12.95 14.14
N ILE A 143 -12.18 -12.43 12.96
CA ILE A 143 -11.64 -13.18 11.83
C ILE A 143 -10.27 -12.62 11.43
#